data_d66edd8360269468fc883ad35fa08990
#
_entry.id   d66edd8360269468fc883ad35fa08990
#
_cell.length_a   1.000
_cell.length_b   1.000
_cell.length_c   1.000
_cell.angle_alpha   90.00
_cell.angle_beta   90.00
_cell.angle_gamma   90.00
#
_symmetry.space_group_name_H-M   'P 1'
#
loop_
_entity.id
_entity.type
_entity.pdbx_description
1 polymer ?
#
loop_
_entity_poly.entity_id
_entity_poly.type
_entity_poly.pdbx_seq_one_letter_code
_entity_poly.pdbx_strand_id
1 'polypeptide(L)'
;MASNDMVEIRWHGRGGQGAKSACLLLADVAGLEGKFVQGFPEYGPERMGAPITAYNRISEKRCSIHSNIYYPDYVVVVDESLLDNVDVTGGLKEGGAIIINTPCSPQEMRLRLGGWSGKVCTLDARRISEETLGRNFPNTPMLAAAVKVSGVLETERFLAHIEESFKHKFADKPQVIEGNMATLKKSLDEVQVG
;
A
#
# COMPACT_ATOMS: atom_id res chain seq x y z
N MET A 1 -1.71 23.17 14.29
CA MET A 1 -1.02 22.12 13.50
C MET A 1 -1.36 22.40 12.05
N ALA A 2 -0.37 22.65 11.19
CA ALA A 2 -0.63 22.82 9.78
C ALA A 2 -1.19 21.49 9.26
N SER A 3 -2.42 21.49 8.72
CA SER A 3 -2.94 20.32 8.02
C SER A 3 -1.98 20.04 6.87
N ASN A 4 -1.32 18.91 6.93
CA ASN A 4 -0.46 18.47 5.84
C ASN A 4 -1.39 18.10 4.68
N ASP A 5 -1.66 19.07 3.80
CA ASP A 5 -2.60 18.90 2.68
C ASP A 5 -2.14 17.81 1.69
N MET A 6 -1.00 17.16 1.97
CA MET A 6 -0.38 16.15 1.12
C MET A 6 0.05 14.93 1.96
N VAL A 7 -0.36 13.76 1.51
CA VAL A 7 0.05 12.45 2.05
C VAL A 7 1.04 11.81 1.10
N GLU A 8 2.18 11.37 1.63
CA GLU A 8 3.25 10.70 0.90
C GLU A 8 3.41 9.27 1.37
N ILE A 9 3.31 8.32 0.44
CA ILE A 9 3.41 6.88 0.71
C ILE A 9 4.57 6.30 -0.10
N ARG A 10 5.43 5.53 0.55
CA ARG A 10 6.51 4.78 -0.09
C ARG A 10 6.24 3.28 0.02
N TRP A 11 6.25 2.61 -1.13
CA TRP A 11 6.03 1.17 -1.25
C TRP A 11 7.34 0.45 -1.45
N HIS A 12 7.57 -0.61 -0.70
CA HIS A 12 8.69 -1.53 -0.87
C HIS A 12 8.15 -2.92 -1.22
N GLY A 13 8.67 -3.50 -2.29
CA GLY A 13 8.32 -4.85 -2.74
C GLY A 13 9.41 -5.45 -3.58
N ARG A 14 9.14 -6.62 -4.16
CA ARG A 14 10.02 -7.23 -5.17
C ARG A 14 9.34 -7.24 -6.53
N GLY A 15 10.13 -7.27 -7.58
CA GLY A 15 9.63 -7.38 -8.96
C GLY A 15 8.71 -8.59 -9.09
N GLY A 16 7.49 -8.38 -9.62
CA GLY A 16 6.46 -9.40 -9.77
C GLY A 16 5.41 -9.48 -8.65
N GLN A 17 5.61 -8.85 -7.49
CA GLN A 17 4.65 -8.90 -6.38
C GLN A 17 3.56 -7.82 -6.43
N GLY A 18 3.60 -6.94 -7.42
CA GLY A 18 2.54 -5.97 -7.69
C GLY A 18 2.55 -4.68 -6.84
N ALA A 19 3.64 -4.35 -6.13
CA ALA A 19 3.76 -3.09 -5.39
C ALA A 19 3.54 -1.86 -6.30
N LYS A 20 4.14 -1.86 -7.50
CA LYS A 20 3.90 -0.84 -8.54
C LYS A 20 2.41 -0.76 -8.92
N SER A 21 1.76 -1.92 -9.11
CA SER A 21 0.35 -1.97 -9.51
C SER A 21 -0.57 -1.43 -8.39
N ALA A 22 -0.29 -1.74 -7.13
CA ALA A 22 -1.02 -1.20 -5.99
C ALA A 22 -0.87 0.32 -5.89
N CYS A 23 0.36 0.81 -6.04
CA CYS A 23 0.67 2.24 -6.05
C CYS A 23 -0.11 2.99 -7.16
N LEU A 24 -0.08 2.48 -8.39
CA LEU A 24 -0.79 3.11 -9.51
C LEU A 24 -2.30 3.06 -9.32
N LEU A 25 -2.84 1.94 -8.84
CA LEU A 25 -4.27 1.80 -8.58
C LEU A 25 -4.75 2.75 -7.47
N LEU A 26 -3.94 2.96 -6.43
CA LEU A 26 -4.23 3.96 -5.40
C LEU A 26 -4.29 5.38 -5.99
N ALA A 27 -3.35 5.72 -6.87
CA ALA A 27 -3.34 7.01 -7.55
C ALA A 27 -4.60 7.19 -8.42
N ASP A 28 -4.97 6.17 -9.20
CA ASP A 28 -6.16 6.21 -10.06
C ASP A 28 -7.42 6.45 -9.24
N VAL A 29 -7.62 5.68 -8.17
CA VAL A 29 -8.82 5.81 -7.31
C VAL A 29 -8.85 7.15 -6.58
N ALA A 30 -7.73 7.63 -6.06
CA ALA A 30 -7.67 8.96 -5.43
C ALA A 30 -7.93 10.10 -6.42
N GLY A 31 -7.52 9.92 -7.67
CA GLY A 31 -7.83 10.85 -8.77
C GLY A 31 -9.33 10.92 -9.08
N LEU A 32 -10.05 9.80 -9.00
CA LEU A 32 -11.52 9.75 -9.18
C LEU A 32 -12.25 10.52 -8.06
N GLU A 33 -11.66 10.64 -6.88
CA GLU A 33 -12.18 11.48 -5.79
C GLU A 33 -11.81 12.97 -5.94
N GLY A 34 -11.22 13.36 -7.07
CA GLY A 34 -10.86 14.75 -7.35
C GLY A 34 -9.57 15.22 -6.69
N LYS A 35 -8.80 14.31 -6.09
CA LYS A 35 -7.50 14.64 -5.49
C LYS A 35 -6.43 14.82 -6.57
N PHE A 36 -5.43 15.66 -6.28
CA PHE A 36 -4.21 15.73 -7.07
C PHE A 36 -3.29 14.58 -6.68
N VAL A 37 -2.90 13.78 -7.64
CA VAL A 37 -2.18 12.53 -7.40
C VAL A 37 -0.91 12.43 -8.25
N GLN A 38 0.10 11.80 -7.68
CA GLN A 38 1.26 11.28 -8.39
C GLN A 38 1.46 9.83 -7.94
N GLY A 39 1.54 8.91 -8.88
CA GLY A 39 1.88 7.50 -8.64
C GLY A 39 2.99 7.09 -9.60
N PHE A 40 4.16 6.73 -9.09
CA PHE A 40 5.30 6.40 -9.94
C PHE A 40 6.23 5.38 -9.27
N PRO A 41 6.79 4.44 -10.04
CA PRO A 41 7.85 3.57 -9.57
C PRO A 41 9.19 4.28 -9.65
N GLU A 42 10.12 3.86 -8.80
CA GLU A 42 11.53 4.16 -8.99
C GLU A 42 12.09 3.25 -10.08
N TYR A 43 12.64 3.86 -11.13
CA TYR A 43 13.24 3.12 -12.24
C TYR A 43 14.66 2.68 -11.88
N GLY A 44 14.87 1.39 -11.80
CA GLY A 44 16.16 0.75 -11.60
C GLY A 44 16.31 -0.45 -12.55
N PRO A 45 17.37 -1.26 -12.44
CA PRO A 45 17.49 -2.50 -13.21
C PRO A 45 16.37 -3.46 -12.79
N GLU A 46 15.22 -3.35 -13.46
CA GLU A 46 14.04 -4.18 -13.19
C GLU A 46 14.37 -5.64 -13.51
N ARG A 47 14.51 -6.44 -12.46
CA ARG A 47 14.61 -7.91 -12.56
C ARG A 47 13.55 -8.53 -11.68
N MET A 48 13.00 -9.64 -12.13
CA MET A 48 12.09 -10.47 -11.33
C MET A 48 12.74 -10.75 -9.96
N GLY A 49 12.04 -10.47 -8.85
CA GLY A 49 12.54 -10.68 -7.50
C GLY A 49 13.49 -9.60 -6.95
N ALA A 50 13.99 -8.67 -7.75
CA ALA A 50 14.78 -7.56 -7.25
C ALA A 50 13.94 -6.60 -6.40
N PRO A 51 14.51 -5.94 -5.37
CA PRO A 51 13.83 -4.87 -4.63
C PRO A 51 13.38 -3.77 -5.58
N ILE A 52 12.14 -3.32 -5.41
CA ILE A 52 11.58 -2.19 -6.13
C ILE A 52 10.94 -1.23 -5.13
N THR A 53 10.94 0.05 -5.48
CA THR A 53 10.27 1.10 -4.72
C THR A 53 9.25 1.79 -5.63
N ALA A 54 8.10 2.18 -5.06
CA ALA A 54 7.11 3.01 -5.72
C ALA A 54 6.57 4.05 -4.76
N TYR A 55 5.99 5.11 -5.29
CA TYR A 55 5.63 6.29 -4.52
C TYR A 55 4.25 6.81 -4.88
N ASN A 56 3.47 7.21 -3.87
CA ASN A 56 2.28 8.03 -4.04
C ASN A 56 2.44 9.38 -3.35
N ARG A 57 2.06 10.45 -4.04
CA ARG A 57 1.69 11.75 -3.45
C ARG A 57 0.23 11.99 -3.72
N ILE A 58 -0.53 12.25 -2.68
CA ILE A 58 -1.98 12.49 -2.76
C ILE A 58 -2.26 13.78 -1.99
N SER A 59 -2.89 14.76 -2.64
CA SER A 59 -3.06 16.10 -2.09
C SER A 59 -4.41 16.70 -2.51
N GLU A 60 -4.94 17.59 -1.68
CA GLU A 60 -6.09 18.44 -2.04
C GLU A 60 -5.69 19.59 -2.99
N LYS A 61 -4.40 19.88 -3.12
CA LYS A 61 -3.87 20.96 -3.96
C LYS A 61 -2.86 20.43 -4.96
N ARG A 62 -2.74 21.11 -6.09
CA ARG A 62 -1.77 20.76 -7.13
C ARG A 62 -0.35 20.68 -6.56
N CYS A 63 0.30 19.55 -6.77
CA CYS A 63 1.69 19.32 -6.39
C CYS A 63 2.58 19.39 -7.64
N SER A 64 3.64 20.19 -7.56
CA SER A 64 4.66 20.34 -8.62
C SER A 64 6.00 19.68 -8.26
N ILE A 65 6.05 18.90 -7.18
CA ILE A 65 7.25 18.18 -6.76
C ILE A 65 7.40 16.95 -7.65
N HIS A 66 8.60 16.73 -8.23
CA HIS A 66 8.89 15.60 -9.11
C HIS A 66 10.01 14.68 -8.61
N SER A 67 10.53 14.92 -7.41
CA SER A 67 11.55 14.06 -6.79
C SER A 67 10.93 12.80 -6.19
N ASN A 68 11.77 11.79 -5.91
CA ASN A 68 11.38 10.65 -5.07
C ASN A 68 10.93 11.13 -3.68
N ILE A 69 10.20 10.26 -2.96
CA ILE A 69 9.73 10.54 -1.60
C ILE A 69 10.79 10.04 -0.60
N TYR A 70 11.53 10.97 -0.01
CA TYR A 70 12.55 10.67 0.99
C TYR A 70 12.00 10.66 2.41
N TYR A 71 10.94 11.43 2.66
CA TYR A 71 10.31 11.56 3.98
C TYR A 71 8.81 11.20 3.90
N PRO A 72 8.48 9.90 3.78
CA PRO A 72 7.09 9.47 3.66
C PRO A 72 6.32 9.63 4.98
N ASP A 73 5.00 9.83 4.86
CA ASP A 73 4.07 9.72 5.98
C ASP A 73 3.75 8.26 6.30
N TYR A 74 3.74 7.42 5.25
CA TYR A 74 3.47 5.98 5.37
C TYR A 74 4.45 5.17 4.53
N VAL A 75 4.85 4.02 5.07
CA VAL A 75 5.63 3.01 4.36
C VAL A 75 4.84 1.72 4.26
N VAL A 76 4.78 1.13 3.07
CA VAL A 76 4.12 -0.16 2.82
C VAL A 76 5.16 -1.18 2.37
N VAL A 77 5.31 -2.26 3.12
CA VAL A 77 6.26 -3.34 2.85
C VAL A 77 5.49 -4.57 2.37
N VAL A 78 5.50 -4.81 1.07
CA VAL A 78 4.78 -5.93 0.42
C VAL A 78 5.50 -7.27 0.63
N ASP A 79 6.81 -7.23 0.88
CA ASP A 79 7.66 -8.40 1.13
C ASP A 79 8.51 -8.18 2.38
N GLU A 80 8.22 -8.90 3.46
CA GLU A 80 8.92 -8.75 4.75
C GLU A 80 10.41 -9.12 4.69
N SER A 81 10.85 -9.90 3.70
CA SER A 81 12.26 -10.22 3.53
C SER A 81 13.13 -9.01 3.17
N LEU A 82 12.50 -7.89 2.78
CA LEU A 82 13.21 -6.63 2.55
C LEU A 82 13.70 -5.98 3.83
N LEU A 83 13.08 -6.27 4.98
CA LEU A 83 13.49 -5.73 6.28
C LEU A 83 14.92 -6.10 6.67
N ASP A 84 15.44 -7.19 6.11
CA ASP A 84 16.79 -7.68 6.43
C ASP A 84 17.89 -6.94 5.63
N ASN A 85 17.53 -6.28 4.52
CA ASN A 85 18.49 -5.73 3.57
C ASN A 85 18.19 -4.28 3.13
N VAL A 86 17.05 -3.73 3.52
CA VAL A 86 16.60 -2.39 3.12
C VAL A 86 16.18 -1.63 4.37
N ASP A 87 16.70 -0.42 4.55
CA ASP A 87 16.17 0.49 5.57
C ASP A 87 14.82 1.05 5.15
N VAL A 88 13.75 0.28 5.46
CA VAL A 88 12.37 0.65 5.11
C VAL A 88 11.83 1.78 6.00
N THR A 89 12.44 2.01 7.16
CA THR A 89 12.03 3.07 8.11
C THR A 89 12.72 4.40 7.83
N GLY A 90 13.78 4.39 7.03
CA GLY A 90 14.57 5.58 6.71
C GLY A 90 13.72 6.75 6.22
N GLY A 91 13.79 7.88 6.90
CA GLY A 91 13.06 9.10 6.59
C GLY A 91 11.56 9.07 6.91
N LEU A 92 11.00 7.98 7.44
CA LEU A 92 9.59 7.95 7.86
C LEU A 92 9.33 9.02 8.92
N LYS A 93 8.35 9.88 8.64
CA LYS A 93 8.03 11.04 9.49
C LYS A 93 7.58 10.61 10.88
N GLU A 94 7.84 11.44 11.87
CA GLU A 94 7.29 11.28 13.21
C GLU A 94 5.74 11.29 13.15
N GLY A 95 5.10 10.32 13.80
CA GLY A 95 3.65 10.12 13.73
C GLY A 95 3.18 9.33 12.50
N GLY A 96 4.08 8.98 11.59
CA GLY A 96 3.80 8.10 10.45
C GLY A 96 3.62 6.64 10.85
N ALA A 97 3.31 5.79 9.87
CA ALA A 97 3.14 4.36 10.08
C ALA A 97 3.86 3.51 9.05
N ILE A 98 4.32 2.33 9.49
CA ILE A 98 4.79 1.26 8.61
C ILE A 98 3.76 0.13 8.58
N ILE A 99 3.42 -0.35 7.38
CA ILE A 99 2.44 -1.41 7.13
C ILE A 99 3.17 -2.58 6.48
N ILE A 100 3.16 -3.74 7.12
CA ILE A 100 4.00 -4.88 6.72
C ILE A 100 3.13 -6.08 6.39
N ASN A 101 3.38 -6.70 5.23
CA ASN A 101 2.81 -8.00 4.87
C ASN A 101 3.51 -9.11 5.64
N THR A 102 2.90 -9.57 6.72
CA THR A 102 3.45 -10.63 7.58
C THR A 102 2.32 -11.25 8.43
N PRO A 103 2.41 -12.54 8.81
CA PRO A 103 1.51 -13.14 9.79
C PRO A 103 1.83 -12.74 11.24
N CYS A 104 2.98 -12.10 11.48
CA CYS A 104 3.41 -11.68 12.81
C CYS A 104 2.58 -10.49 13.33
N SER A 105 2.50 -10.37 14.65
CA SER A 105 1.84 -9.22 15.30
C SER A 105 2.65 -7.93 15.14
N PRO A 106 2.02 -6.76 15.28
CA PRO A 106 2.72 -5.47 15.30
C PRO A 106 3.85 -5.40 16.34
N GLN A 107 3.68 -6.05 17.49
CA GLN A 107 4.66 -6.07 18.57
C GLN A 107 5.90 -6.86 18.17
N GLU A 108 5.75 -8.04 17.57
CA GLU A 108 6.86 -8.83 17.06
C GLU A 108 7.62 -8.08 15.97
N MET A 109 6.90 -7.44 15.05
CA MET A 109 7.53 -6.67 13.98
C MET A 109 8.23 -5.41 14.50
N ARG A 110 7.72 -4.77 15.54
CA ARG A 110 8.40 -3.66 16.22
C ARG A 110 9.77 -4.08 16.76
N LEU A 111 9.86 -5.26 17.38
CA LEU A 111 11.14 -5.82 17.85
C LEU A 111 12.10 -6.08 16.69
N ARG A 112 11.61 -6.65 15.58
CA ARG A 112 12.41 -6.89 14.37
C ARG A 112 12.92 -5.60 13.73
N LEU A 113 12.19 -4.50 13.87
CA LEU A 113 12.59 -3.15 13.45
C LEU A 113 13.50 -2.44 14.48
N GLY A 114 14.13 -3.17 15.39
CA GLY A 114 15.05 -2.61 16.39
C GLY A 114 14.36 -1.78 17.48
N GLY A 115 13.10 -2.05 17.75
CA GLY A 115 12.32 -1.29 18.74
C GLY A 115 11.84 0.08 18.21
N TRP A 116 11.67 0.21 16.89
CA TRP A 116 11.20 1.46 16.29
C TRP A 116 9.90 1.98 16.96
N SER A 117 9.88 3.24 17.35
CA SER A 117 8.84 3.83 18.22
C SER A 117 7.57 4.28 17.48
N GLY A 118 7.58 4.28 16.16
CA GLY A 118 6.41 4.70 15.35
C GLY A 118 5.29 3.64 15.33
N LYS A 119 4.23 3.93 14.61
CA LYS A 119 3.09 3.04 14.45
C LYS A 119 3.44 1.88 13.51
N VAL A 120 3.35 0.65 14.01
CA VAL A 120 3.54 -0.58 13.22
C VAL A 120 2.18 -1.22 12.96
N CYS A 121 1.89 -1.51 11.68
CA CYS A 121 0.68 -2.20 11.28
C CYS A 121 1.06 -3.48 10.52
N THR A 122 0.32 -4.55 10.71
CA THR A 122 0.57 -5.83 10.05
C THR A 122 -0.69 -6.39 9.39
N LEU A 123 -0.49 -7.15 8.32
CA LEU A 123 -1.54 -7.87 7.62
C LEU A 123 -0.94 -9.12 6.97
N ASP A 124 -1.54 -10.29 7.16
CA ASP A 124 -1.19 -11.50 6.41
C ASP A 124 -1.84 -11.47 5.02
N ALA A 125 -1.28 -10.59 4.16
CA ALA A 125 -1.76 -10.37 2.80
C ALA A 125 -1.63 -11.63 1.92
N ARG A 126 -0.62 -12.47 2.20
CA ARG A 126 -0.44 -13.74 1.51
C ARG A 126 -1.62 -14.66 1.77
N ARG A 127 -1.91 -14.95 3.03
CA ARG A 127 -3.02 -15.82 3.42
C ARG A 127 -4.34 -15.31 2.86
N ILE A 128 -4.63 -14.01 3.03
CA ILE A 128 -5.88 -13.43 2.54
C ILE A 128 -6.03 -13.61 1.03
N SER A 129 -4.98 -13.34 0.25
CA SER A 129 -5.04 -13.49 -1.20
C SER A 129 -5.14 -14.96 -1.65
N GLU A 130 -4.48 -15.88 -0.96
CA GLU A 130 -4.60 -17.32 -1.21
C GLU A 130 -6.04 -17.82 -0.94
N GLU A 131 -6.67 -17.37 0.14
CA GLU A 131 -8.05 -17.74 0.50
C GLU A 131 -9.10 -17.15 -0.46
N THR A 132 -8.91 -15.94 -0.95
CA THR A 132 -9.92 -15.21 -1.75
C THR A 132 -9.69 -15.29 -3.26
N LEU A 133 -8.44 -15.43 -3.70
CA LEU A 133 -8.06 -15.44 -5.12
C LEU A 133 -7.42 -16.76 -5.56
N GLY A 134 -7.19 -17.69 -4.63
CA GLY A 134 -6.55 -18.98 -4.90
C GLY A 134 -5.06 -18.90 -5.21
N ARG A 135 -4.42 -17.76 -4.98
CA ARG A 135 -2.98 -17.55 -5.24
C ARG A 135 -2.43 -16.33 -4.50
N ASN A 136 -1.11 -16.32 -4.31
CA ASN A 136 -0.43 -15.24 -3.62
C ASN A 136 -0.32 -13.98 -4.47
N PHE A 137 -1.22 -13.03 -4.22
CA PHE A 137 -1.24 -11.68 -4.80
C PHE A 137 -1.35 -10.63 -3.69
N PRO A 138 -0.26 -10.30 -3.00
CA PRO A 138 -0.29 -9.44 -1.82
C PRO A 138 -0.61 -7.96 -2.12
N ASN A 139 -0.58 -7.54 -3.38
CA ASN A 139 -0.79 -6.15 -3.77
C ASN A 139 -2.18 -5.62 -3.42
N THR A 140 -3.25 -6.39 -3.68
CA THR A 140 -4.63 -5.98 -3.39
C THR A 140 -4.89 -5.87 -1.88
N PRO A 141 -4.53 -6.86 -1.04
CA PRO A 141 -4.62 -6.72 0.41
C PRO A 141 -3.83 -5.54 0.96
N MET A 142 -2.59 -5.35 0.52
CA MET A 142 -1.74 -4.27 1.02
C MET A 142 -2.23 -2.89 0.59
N LEU A 143 -2.90 -2.79 -0.56
CA LEU A 143 -3.58 -1.57 -0.97
C LEU A 143 -4.70 -1.20 0.01
N ALA A 144 -5.55 -2.16 0.39
CA ALA A 144 -6.61 -1.94 1.38
C ALA A 144 -6.05 -1.51 2.75
N ALA A 145 -4.99 -2.19 3.21
CA ALA A 145 -4.31 -1.83 4.45
C ALA A 145 -3.73 -0.41 4.41
N ALA A 146 -3.11 -0.02 3.29
CA ALA A 146 -2.57 1.33 3.10
C ALA A 146 -3.68 2.39 3.16
N VAL A 147 -4.82 2.18 2.51
CA VAL A 147 -5.97 3.10 2.57
C VAL A 147 -6.51 3.22 3.99
N LYS A 148 -6.74 2.09 4.68
CA LYS A 148 -7.29 2.10 6.05
C LYS A 148 -6.36 2.78 7.04
N VAL A 149 -5.07 2.49 7.00
CA VAL A 149 -4.09 3.04 7.97
C VAL A 149 -3.80 4.50 7.70
N SER A 150 -3.73 4.91 6.44
CA SER A 150 -3.45 6.31 6.07
C SER A 150 -4.67 7.22 6.18
N GLY A 151 -5.88 6.66 6.04
CA GLY A 151 -7.10 7.45 5.97
C GLY A 151 -7.15 8.41 4.77
N VAL A 152 -6.30 8.20 3.75
CA VAL A 152 -6.17 9.09 2.59
C VAL A 152 -7.42 9.12 1.71
N LEU A 153 -8.21 8.05 1.77
CA LEU A 153 -9.53 7.91 1.14
C LEU A 153 -10.52 7.37 2.16
N GLU A 154 -11.76 7.78 2.01
CA GLU A 154 -12.87 7.22 2.79
C GLU A 154 -13.12 5.78 2.28
N THR A 155 -13.27 4.83 3.23
CA THR A 155 -13.27 3.37 2.91
C THR A 155 -14.40 2.96 1.95
N GLU A 156 -15.61 3.48 2.15
CA GLU A 156 -16.75 3.12 1.32
C GLU A 156 -16.59 3.65 -0.11
N ARG A 157 -16.12 4.89 -0.26
CA ARG A 157 -15.83 5.49 -1.56
C ARG A 157 -14.69 4.77 -2.27
N PHE A 158 -13.64 4.44 -1.53
CA PHE A 158 -12.54 3.63 -2.06
C PHE A 158 -13.05 2.31 -2.63
N LEU A 159 -13.89 1.57 -1.90
CA LEU A 159 -14.45 0.30 -2.37
C LEU A 159 -15.33 0.49 -3.61
N ALA A 160 -16.15 1.54 -3.65
CA ALA A 160 -17.00 1.83 -4.80
C ALA A 160 -16.19 2.13 -6.07
N HIS A 161 -15.20 3.02 -5.97
CA HIS A 161 -14.35 3.40 -7.11
C HIS A 161 -13.48 2.25 -7.61
N ILE A 162 -12.95 1.44 -6.69
CA ILE A 162 -12.10 0.30 -7.09
C ILE A 162 -12.93 -0.80 -7.74
N GLU A 163 -14.18 -1.02 -7.30
CA GLU A 163 -15.10 -1.94 -7.95
C GLU A 163 -15.42 -1.51 -9.38
N GLU A 164 -15.66 -0.22 -9.59
CA GLU A 164 -15.86 0.35 -10.92
C GLU A 164 -14.62 0.17 -11.81
N SER A 165 -13.45 0.47 -11.28
CA SER A 165 -12.16 0.23 -11.98
C SER A 165 -11.99 -1.24 -12.36
N PHE A 166 -12.33 -2.17 -11.47
CA PHE A 166 -12.27 -3.59 -11.77
C PHE A 166 -13.31 -4.04 -12.80
N LYS A 167 -14.52 -3.49 -12.80
CA LYS A 167 -15.53 -3.73 -13.82
C LYS A 167 -15.05 -3.33 -15.21
N HIS A 168 -14.37 -2.18 -15.33
CA HIS A 168 -13.77 -1.76 -16.60
C HIS A 168 -12.61 -2.68 -17.01
N LYS A 169 -11.74 -3.05 -16.08
CA LYS A 169 -10.52 -3.82 -16.37
C LYS A 169 -10.78 -5.31 -16.61
N PHE A 170 -11.80 -5.86 -15.96
CA PHE A 170 -12.11 -7.30 -15.95
C PHE A 170 -13.56 -7.59 -16.37
N ALA A 171 -14.11 -6.81 -17.31
CA ALA A 171 -15.51 -6.88 -17.73
C ALA A 171 -16.00 -8.32 -18.01
N ASP A 172 -15.15 -9.15 -18.63
CA ASP A 172 -15.47 -10.53 -18.99
C ASP A 172 -15.13 -11.56 -17.91
N LYS A 173 -14.77 -11.12 -16.70
CA LYS A 173 -14.30 -11.99 -15.60
C LYS A 173 -14.91 -11.62 -14.26
N PRO A 174 -16.23 -11.77 -14.08
CA PRO A 174 -16.92 -11.36 -12.84
C PRO A 174 -16.34 -12.01 -11.58
N GLN A 175 -15.91 -13.27 -11.65
CA GLN A 175 -15.30 -13.98 -10.52
C GLN A 175 -13.99 -13.32 -10.05
N VAL A 176 -13.21 -12.69 -10.96
CA VAL A 176 -12.01 -11.94 -10.62
C VAL A 176 -12.37 -10.67 -9.85
N ILE A 177 -13.46 -10.02 -10.26
CA ILE A 177 -13.96 -8.83 -9.56
C ILE A 177 -14.42 -9.20 -8.15
N GLU A 178 -15.27 -10.20 -8.03
CA GLU A 178 -15.80 -10.70 -6.74
C GLU A 178 -14.65 -11.10 -5.79
N GLY A 179 -13.69 -11.88 -6.29
CA GLY A 179 -12.52 -12.30 -5.49
C GLY A 179 -11.68 -11.12 -5.01
N ASN A 180 -11.41 -10.14 -5.87
CA ASN A 180 -10.66 -8.94 -5.47
C ASN A 180 -11.45 -8.08 -4.47
N MET A 181 -12.76 -7.93 -4.64
CA MET A 181 -13.60 -7.19 -3.70
C MET A 181 -13.68 -7.89 -2.34
N ALA A 182 -13.76 -9.22 -2.31
CA ALA A 182 -13.68 -10.00 -1.08
C ALA A 182 -12.32 -9.83 -0.39
N THR A 183 -11.23 -9.83 -1.17
CA THR A 183 -9.87 -9.57 -0.69
C THR A 183 -9.77 -8.21 0.00
N LEU A 184 -10.26 -7.14 -0.64
CA LEU A 184 -10.22 -5.78 -0.11
C LEU A 184 -10.97 -5.69 1.22
N LYS A 185 -12.22 -6.16 1.27
CA LYS A 185 -13.06 -6.12 2.47
C LYS A 185 -12.41 -6.87 3.63
N LYS A 186 -11.97 -8.12 3.39
CA LYS A 186 -11.29 -8.93 4.39
C LYS A 186 -10.02 -8.26 4.91
N SER A 187 -9.24 -7.62 4.04
CA SER A 187 -8.03 -6.91 4.43
C SER A 187 -8.30 -5.67 5.27
N LEU A 188 -9.37 -4.93 4.95
CA LEU A 188 -9.82 -3.80 5.76
C LEU A 188 -10.22 -4.24 7.18
N ASP A 189 -10.81 -5.44 7.33
CA ASP A 189 -11.22 -5.95 8.64
C ASP A 189 -10.04 -6.48 9.45
N GLU A 190 -9.07 -7.14 8.81
CA GLU A 190 -8.00 -7.89 9.48
C GLU A 190 -6.69 -7.12 9.71
N VAL A 191 -6.51 -5.92 9.14
CA VAL A 191 -5.30 -5.15 9.41
C VAL A 191 -5.18 -4.81 10.89
N GLN A 192 -4.05 -5.20 11.48
CA GLN A 192 -3.73 -4.95 12.88
C GLN A 192 -2.93 -3.66 13.03
N VAL A 193 -3.25 -2.88 14.04
CA VAL A 193 -2.60 -1.61 14.36
C VAL A 193 -2.04 -1.67 15.78
N GLY A 194 -0.72 -1.41 15.94
CA GLY A 194 -0.02 -1.46 17.23
C GLY A 194 0.92 -0.27 17.45
#